data_121b45f8f1c8bf894c846f371a11ebc7
#
_entry.id   121b45f8f1c8bf894c846f371a11ebc7
#
_cell.length_a   1.000
_cell.length_b   1.000
_cell.length_c   1.000
_cell.angle_alpha   90.00
_cell.angle_beta   90.00
_cell.angle_gamma   90.00
#
_symmetry.space_group_name_H-M   'P 1'
#
loop_
_entity.id
_entity.type
_entity.pdbx_description
1 polymer ?
#
loop_
_entity_poly.entity_id
_entity_poly.type
_entity_poly.pdbx_seq_one_letter_code
_entity_poly.pdbx_strand_id
1 'polypeptide(L)'
;MGKKLTAYFSASGVTKKASEKVAKEHGTDLFEIRPVQAYSDDDLNWKNKKSRSCVEMADKSSRVEIADKVDNMSEYDEIYLGFPIWWGVAPHIINSFLESYDMKGKIISPFATSGGSGYGRSNEELKVSAPDAKWNQGKIIR
;
A
#
# COMPACT_ATOMS: atom_id res chain seq x y z
N MET A 1 9.27 -8.33 -22.23
CA MET A 1 9.37 -7.13 -21.41
C MET A 1 8.12 -6.98 -20.58
N GLY A 2 8.32 -6.78 -19.31
CA GLY A 2 7.22 -6.69 -18.38
C GLY A 2 6.58 -5.32 -18.37
N LYS A 3 5.34 -5.30 -17.92
CA LYS A 3 4.61 -4.05 -17.67
C LYS A 3 4.91 -3.55 -16.26
N LYS A 4 4.56 -2.31 -16.00
CA LYS A 4 4.66 -1.70 -14.67
C LYS A 4 3.27 -1.32 -14.20
N LEU A 5 3.04 -1.49 -12.90
CA LEU A 5 1.76 -1.19 -12.25
C LEU A 5 2.00 -0.22 -11.10
N THR A 6 1.13 0.77 -10.95
CA THR A 6 1.05 1.56 -9.74
C THR A 6 -0.19 1.12 -8.98
N ALA A 7 0.02 0.46 -7.85
CA ALA A 7 -1.06 0.00 -6.97
C ALA A 7 -1.02 0.83 -5.70
N TYR A 8 -2.19 1.27 -5.21
CA TYR A 8 -2.21 2.15 -4.05
C TYR A 8 -3.46 1.97 -3.21
N PHE A 9 -3.34 2.28 -1.92
CA PHE A 9 -4.46 2.45 -1.01
C PHE A 9 -4.50 3.90 -0.57
N SER A 10 -5.70 4.52 -0.61
CA SER A 10 -5.88 5.89 -0.16
C SER A 10 -7.10 5.99 0.72
N ALA A 11 -6.91 6.51 1.94
CA ALA A 11 -8.02 6.71 2.88
C ALA A 11 -8.68 8.08 2.72
N SER A 12 -7.89 9.12 2.40
CA SER A 12 -8.36 10.50 2.37
C SER A 12 -8.21 11.19 1.01
N GLY A 13 -7.72 10.47 -0.01
CA GLY A 13 -7.51 11.02 -1.34
C GLY A 13 -6.11 11.58 -1.58
N VAL A 14 -5.29 11.75 -0.55
CA VAL A 14 -3.92 12.28 -0.70
C VAL A 14 -3.04 11.28 -1.44
N THR A 15 -3.05 10.02 -1.01
CA THR A 15 -2.28 8.98 -1.67
C THR A 15 -2.77 8.74 -3.09
N LYS A 16 -4.07 8.85 -3.33
CA LYS A 16 -4.64 8.73 -4.67
C LYS A 16 -4.01 9.72 -5.63
N LYS A 17 -3.95 10.99 -5.25
CA LYS A 17 -3.35 12.04 -6.09
C LYS A 17 -1.88 11.79 -6.35
N ALA A 18 -1.13 11.38 -5.32
CA ALA A 18 0.29 11.05 -5.45
C ALA A 18 0.47 9.87 -6.41
N SER A 19 -0.40 8.87 -6.32
CA SER A 19 -0.32 7.65 -7.14
C SER A 19 -0.63 7.95 -8.60
N GLU A 20 -1.61 8.81 -8.86
CA GLU A 20 -1.92 9.24 -10.22
C GLU A 20 -0.72 9.94 -10.86
N LYS A 21 -0.02 10.76 -10.09
CA LYS A 21 1.19 11.45 -10.54
C LYS A 21 2.31 10.44 -10.84
N VAL A 22 2.54 9.49 -9.97
CA VAL A 22 3.56 8.44 -10.15
C VAL A 22 3.25 7.64 -11.42
N ALA A 23 1.99 7.23 -11.60
CA ALA A 23 1.58 6.47 -12.78
C ALA A 23 1.85 7.24 -14.06
N LYS A 24 1.55 8.52 -14.07
CA LYS A 24 1.77 9.38 -15.23
C LYS A 24 3.27 9.56 -15.53
N GLU A 25 4.07 9.78 -14.48
CA GLU A 25 5.52 9.99 -14.64
C GLU A 25 6.22 8.75 -15.18
N HIS A 26 5.78 7.56 -14.79
CA HIS A 26 6.43 6.30 -15.15
C HIS A 26 5.69 5.53 -16.25
N GLY A 27 4.56 6.03 -16.72
CA GLY A 27 3.80 5.39 -17.79
C GLY A 27 3.24 4.03 -17.37
N THR A 28 2.75 3.91 -16.14
CA THR A 28 2.24 2.65 -15.61
C THR A 28 0.72 2.57 -15.70
N ASP A 29 0.20 1.34 -15.61
CA ASP A 29 -1.21 1.15 -15.31
C ASP A 29 -1.46 1.55 -13.86
N LEU A 30 -2.71 1.81 -13.50
CA LEU A 30 -3.08 2.28 -12.16
C LEU A 30 -4.16 1.38 -11.57
N PHE A 31 -3.95 0.92 -10.34
CA PHE A 31 -4.92 0.08 -9.64
C PHE A 31 -5.13 0.59 -8.23
N GLU A 32 -6.39 0.86 -7.87
CA GLU A 32 -6.73 1.24 -6.51
C GLU A 32 -7.02 0.02 -5.66
N ILE A 33 -6.28 -0.15 -4.57
CA ILE A 33 -6.51 -1.21 -3.59
C ILE A 33 -7.63 -0.73 -2.68
N ARG A 34 -8.82 -1.31 -2.83
CA ARG A 34 -9.99 -0.90 -2.06
C ARG A 34 -10.40 -1.98 -1.07
N PRO A 35 -10.65 -1.62 0.19
CA PRO A 35 -11.20 -2.59 1.15
C PRO A 35 -12.65 -2.91 0.78
N VAL A 36 -13.10 -4.11 1.13
CA VAL A 36 -14.50 -4.49 0.95
C VAL A 36 -15.41 -3.50 1.71
N GLN A 37 -14.98 -3.10 2.90
CA GLN A 37 -15.67 -2.09 3.69
C GLN A 37 -14.81 -0.83 3.75
N ALA A 38 -15.29 0.27 3.16
CA ALA A 38 -14.56 1.54 3.14
C ALA A 38 -14.36 2.09 4.55
N TYR A 39 -13.29 2.85 4.71
CA TYR A 39 -12.99 3.50 5.99
C TYR A 39 -13.82 4.78 6.11
N SER A 40 -14.56 4.91 7.22
CA SER A 40 -15.27 6.14 7.58
C SER A 40 -14.33 7.08 8.34
N ASP A 41 -14.77 8.31 8.58
CA ASP A 41 -14.00 9.23 9.42
C ASP A 41 -13.79 8.66 10.82
N ASP A 42 -14.81 8.00 11.38
CA ASP A 42 -14.69 7.36 12.69
C ASP A 42 -13.67 6.22 12.66
N ASP A 43 -13.65 5.44 11.57
CA ASP A 43 -12.69 4.35 11.39
C ASP A 43 -11.25 4.87 11.37
N LEU A 44 -11.04 6.09 10.89
CA LEU A 44 -9.73 6.71 10.73
C LEU A 44 -9.32 7.56 11.94
N ASN A 45 -10.17 7.67 12.95
CA ASN A 45 -9.91 8.50 14.12
C ASN A 45 -8.77 7.90 14.97
N TRP A 46 -7.54 8.33 14.71
CA TRP A 46 -6.36 7.81 15.40
C TRP A 46 -6.31 8.15 16.89
N LYS A 47 -7.11 9.11 17.33
CA LYS A 47 -7.22 9.47 18.76
C LYS A 47 -8.09 8.50 19.55
N ASN A 48 -8.94 7.74 18.87
CA ASN A 48 -9.80 6.75 19.50
C ASN A 48 -9.17 5.36 19.34
N LYS A 49 -8.65 4.80 20.43
CA LYS A 49 -7.97 3.51 20.42
C LYS A 49 -8.88 2.35 20.00
N LYS A 50 -10.20 2.55 20.04
CA LYS A 50 -11.18 1.55 19.61
C LYS A 50 -11.57 1.70 18.15
N SER A 51 -11.05 2.73 17.44
CA SER A 51 -11.36 2.91 16.03
C SER A 51 -10.78 1.76 15.21
N ARG A 52 -11.38 1.51 14.05
CA ARG A 52 -10.96 0.41 13.17
C ARG A 52 -9.48 0.46 12.83
N SER A 53 -8.96 1.63 12.45
CA SER A 53 -7.54 1.76 12.08
C SER A 53 -6.63 1.47 13.27
N CYS A 54 -6.98 1.94 14.47
CA CYS A 54 -6.17 1.66 15.66
C CYS A 54 -6.16 0.18 15.99
N VAL A 55 -7.32 -0.48 15.92
CA VAL A 55 -7.43 -1.92 16.22
C VAL A 55 -6.63 -2.73 15.20
N GLU A 56 -6.77 -2.40 13.90
CA GLU A 56 -6.04 -3.11 12.85
C GLU A 56 -4.53 -2.96 13.01
N MET A 57 -4.06 -1.75 13.30
CA MET A 57 -2.61 -1.50 13.39
C MET A 57 -2.00 -1.98 14.70
N ALA A 58 -2.80 -2.19 15.74
CA ALA A 58 -2.31 -2.77 16.99
C ALA A 58 -2.03 -4.26 16.87
N ASP A 59 -2.64 -4.96 15.92
CA ASP A 59 -2.43 -6.38 15.67
C ASP A 59 -1.66 -6.57 14.37
N LYS A 60 -0.38 -6.92 14.48
CA LYS A 60 0.49 -7.10 13.31
C LYS A 60 0.02 -8.21 12.36
N SER A 61 -0.77 -9.14 12.85
CA SER A 61 -1.30 -10.23 12.03
C SER A 61 -2.62 -9.88 11.34
N SER A 62 -3.21 -8.71 11.65
CA SER A 62 -4.48 -8.33 11.06
C SER A 62 -4.34 -8.15 9.54
N ARG A 63 -5.39 -8.52 8.81
CA ARG A 63 -5.44 -8.35 7.36
C ARG A 63 -6.79 -7.78 6.99
N VAL A 64 -6.82 -6.97 5.93
CA VAL A 64 -8.03 -6.30 5.47
C VAL A 64 -8.46 -6.93 4.16
N GLU A 65 -9.72 -7.34 4.06
CA GLU A 65 -10.24 -7.94 2.84
C GLU A 65 -10.33 -6.90 1.73
N ILE A 66 -9.84 -7.27 0.53
CA ILE A 66 -9.77 -6.37 -0.63
C ILE A 66 -10.91 -6.70 -1.59
N ALA A 67 -11.58 -5.64 -2.08
CA ALA A 67 -12.78 -5.78 -2.92
C ALA A 67 -12.46 -6.23 -4.36
N ASP A 68 -11.34 -5.79 -4.92
CA ASP A 68 -10.99 -6.04 -6.31
C ASP A 68 -9.67 -6.77 -6.44
N LYS A 69 -9.46 -7.42 -7.60
CA LYS A 69 -8.22 -8.14 -7.88
C LYS A 69 -7.60 -7.66 -9.19
N VAL A 70 -6.27 -7.74 -9.26
CA VAL A 70 -5.54 -7.55 -10.51
C VAL A 70 -5.47 -8.93 -11.18
N ASP A 71 -6.22 -9.11 -12.26
CA ASP A 71 -6.33 -10.42 -12.92
C ASP A 71 -5.06 -10.80 -13.68
N ASN A 72 -4.30 -9.81 -14.11
CA ASN A 72 -3.11 -10.01 -14.94
C ASN A 72 -1.82 -9.66 -14.20
N MET A 73 -1.76 -9.94 -12.90
CA MET A 73 -0.58 -9.60 -12.08
C MET A 73 0.71 -10.19 -12.65
N SER A 74 0.63 -11.37 -13.25
CA SER A 74 1.82 -12.03 -13.81
C SER A 74 2.47 -11.24 -14.96
N GLU A 75 1.75 -10.30 -15.59
CA GLU A 75 2.29 -9.47 -16.66
C GLU A 75 3.13 -8.30 -16.13
N TYR A 76 3.07 -8.01 -14.83
CA TYR A 76 3.79 -6.89 -14.25
C TYR A 76 5.10 -7.36 -13.62
N ASP A 77 6.20 -6.73 -14.02
CA ASP A 77 7.53 -6.99 -13.46
C ASP A 77 7.87 -6.03 -12.34
N GLU A 78 7.31 -4.84 -12.38
CA GLU A 78 7.58 -3.81 -11.38
C GLU A 78 6.28 -3.20 -10.88
N ILE A 79 6.20 -3.00 -9.55
CA ILE A 79 5.03 -2.43 -8.90
C ILE A 79 5.46 -1.23 -8.08
N TYR A 80 4.89 -0.07 -8.41
CA TYR A 80 4.96 1.11 -7.55
C TYR A 80 3.81 0.99 -6.55
N LEU A 81 4.15 0.93 -5.27
CA LEU A 81 3.20 0.61 -4.22
C LEU A 81 3.00 1.83 -3.32
N GLY A 82 1.81 2.43 -3.37
CA GLY A 82 1.50 3.68 -2.68
C GLY A 82 0.59 3.49 -1.48
N PHE A 83 0.88 4.20 -0.37
CA PHE A 83 0.09 4.09 0.85
C PHE A 83 0.33 5.29 1.77
N PRO A 84 -0.64 5.60 2.66
CA PRO A 84 -0.39 6.57 3.73
C PRO A 84 0.41 5.92 4.86
N ILE A 85 1.15 6.73 5.61
CA ILE A 85 1.85 6.22 6.80
C ILE A 85 0.89 6.24 7.99
N TRP A 86 0.71 5.08 8.60
CA TRP A 86 -0.07 4.90 9.82
C TRP A 86 0.84 4.35 10.92
N TRP A 87 1.11 5.20 11.94
CA TRP A 87 2.01 4.82 13.06
C TRP A 87 3.38 4.31 12.58
N GLY A 88 3.96 5.00 11.59
CA GLY A 88 5.30 4.71 11.10
C GLY A 88 5.42 3.54 10.13
N VAL A 89 4.30 2.95 9.69
CA VAL A 89 4.31 1.83 8.76
C VAL A 89 3.13 1.93 7.78
N ALA A 90 3.11 1.05 6.79
CA ALA A 90 1.99 0.95 5.85
C ALA A 90 0.77 0.32 6.53
N PRO A 91 -0.45 0.71 6.13
CA PRO A 91 -1.66 0.02 6.59
C PRO A 91 -1.65 -1.46 6.18
N HIS A 92 -2.27 -2.31 6.98
CA HIS A 92 -2.22 -3.76 6.77
C HIS A 92 -2.97 -4.23 5.50
N ILE A 93 -3.80 -3.38 4.90
CA ILE A 93 -4.38 -3.70 3.59
C ILE A 93 -3.29 -3.88 2.53
N ILE A 94 -2.16 -3.19 2.68
CA ILE A 94 -1.02 -3.35 1.77
C ILE A 94 -0.41 -4.74 1.94
N ASN A 95 -0.28 -5.23 3.16
CA ASN A 95 0.15 -6.61 3.40
C ASN A 95 -0.83 -7.60 2.75
N SER A 96 -2.14 -7.35 2.88
CA SER A 96 -3.17 -8.18 2.24
C SER A 96 -2.99 -8.22 0.72
N PHE A 97 -2.71 -7.08 0.11
CA PHE A 97 -2.48 -6.98 -1.33
C PHE A 97 -1.28 -7.84 -1.75
N LEU A 98 -0.16 -7.68 -1.05
CA LEU A 98 1.07 -8.43 -1.38
C LEU A 98 0.88 -9.94 -1.23
N GLU A 99 0.12 -10.35 -0.22
CA GLU A 99 -0.13 -11.77 0.05
C GLU A 99 -1.12 -12.40 -0.92
N SER A 100 -1.85 -11.57 -1.68
CA SER A 100 -2.86 -12.05 -2.63
C SER A 100 -2.27 -12.55 -3.95
N TYR A 101 -0.98 -12.29 -4.19
CA TYR A 101 -0.32 -12.61 -5.46
C TYR A 101 1.07 -13.18 -5.22
N ASP A 102 1.58 -13.88 -6.24
CA ASP A 102 2.98 -14.32 -6.24
C ASP A 102 3.87 -13.14 -6.66
N MET A 103 4.61 -12.61 -5.70
CA MET A 103 5.49 -11.46 -5.92
C MET A 103 6.94 -11.84 -6.19
N LYS A 104 7.25 -13.14 -6.30
CA LYS A 104 8.61 -13.62 -6.49
C LYS A 104 9.25 -13.00 -7.72
N GLY A 105 10.42 -12.41 -7.54
CA GLY A 105 11.18 -11.79 -8.62
C GLY A 105 10.69 -10.45 -9.11
N LYS A 106 9.54 -9.96 -8.62
CA LYS A 106 9.04 -8.65 -8.99
C LYS A 106 9.79 -7.57 -8.24
N ILE A 107 9.94 -6.41 -8.88
CA ILE A 107 10.54 -5.24 -8.25
C ILE A 107 9.43 -4.41 -7.61
N ILE A 108 9.54 -4.15 -6.32
CA ILE A 108 8.56 -3.32 -5.61
C ILE A 108 9.22 -2.01 -5.21
N SER A 109 8.64 -0.92 -5.70
CA SER A 109 9.12 0.44 -5.44
C SER A 109 8.06 1.17 -4.62
N PRO A 110 8.16 1.14 -3.29
CA PRO A 110 7.14 1.75 -2.45
C PRO A 110 7.30 3.26 -2.35
N PHE A 111 6.18 3.94 -2.20
CA PHE A 111 6.15 5.37 -1.89
C PHE A 111 4.99 5.61 -0.93
N ALA A 112 5.14 6.64 -0.11
CA ALA A 112 4.13 6.91 0.92
C ALA A 112 3.80 8.39 0.97
N THR A 113 2.62 8.69 1.49
CA THR A 113 2.22 10.04 1.84
C THR A 113 2.10 10.14 3.35
N SER A 114 2.41 11.31 3.91
CA SER A 114 2.40 11.49 5.34
C SER A 114 2.04 12.92 5.69
N GLY A 115 1.35 13.10 6.81
CA GLY A 115 1.01 14.41 7.36
C GLY A 115 2.17 15.10 8.09
N GLY A 116 3.36 14.48 8.12
CA GLY A 116 4.52 15.08 8.79
C GLY A 116 5.54 14.06 9.27
N SER A 117 5.15 12.80 9.43
CA SER A 117 6.07 11.75 9.84
C SER A 117 6.94 11.30 8.67
N GLY A 118 8.04 10.61 8.97
CA GLY A 118 8.88 9.99 7.95
C GLY A 118 8.33 8.66 7.48
N TYR A 119 9.08 8.01 6.60
CA TYR A 119 8.69 6.73 6.01
C TYR A 119 8.63 5.59 7.05
N GLY A 120 9.41 5.70 8.11
CA GLY A 120 9.41 4.74 9.20
C GLY A 120 9.91 3.37 8.79
N ARG A 121 9.26 2.33 9.35
CA ARG A 121 9.65 0.93 9.14
C ARG A 121 8.77 0.23 8.11
N SER A 122 8.21 0.97 7.18
CA SER A 122 7.25 0.43 6.22
C SER A 122 7.80 -0.74 5.41
N ASN A 123 9.03 -0.63 4.86
CA ASN A 123 9.61 -1.73 4.09
C ASN A 123 9.80 -2.98 4.94
N GLU A 124 10.27 -2.83 6.17
CA GLU A 124 10.50 -3.97 7.06
C GLU A 124 9.21 -4.72 7.34
N GLU A 125 8.12 -4.00 7.60
CA GLU A 125 6.82 -4.61 7.90
C GLU A 125 6.17 -5.20 6.64
N LEU A 126 6.44 -4.65 5.46
CA LEU A 126 5.86 -5.16 4.20
C LEU A 126 6.63 -6.36 3.64
N LYS A 127 7.93 -6.44 3.88
CA LYS A 127 8.74 -7.55 3.36
C LYS A 127 8.29 -8.90 3.87
N VAL A 128 7.67 -8.97 5.04
CA VAL A 128 7.14 -10.23 5.55
C VAL A 128 6.05 -10.82 4.68
N SER A 129 5.35 -9.96 3.91
CA SER A 129 4.26 -10.38 3.02
C SER A 129 4.73 -10.67 1.58
N ALA A 130 5.95 -10.28 1.23
CA ALA A 130 6.51 -10.54 -0.09
C ALA A 130 8.05 -10.69 0.02
N PRO A 131 8.52 -11.71 0.74
CA PRO A 131 9.95 -11.84 1.02
C PRO A 131 10.78 -12.19 -0.23
N ASP A 132 10.17 -12.74 -1.26
CA ASP A 132 10.87 -13.14 -2.48
C ASP A 132 10.87 -12.06 -3.57
N ALA A 133 10.27 -10.92 -3.30
CA ALA A 133 10.31 -9.77 -4.21
C ALA A 133 11.62 -8.99 -4.03
N LYS A 134 11.94 -8.17 -5.03
CA LYS A 134 13.08 -7.25 -4.96
C LYS A 134 12.58 -5.90 -4.52
N TRP A 135 13.01 -5.44 -3.36
CA TRP A 135 12.51 -4.22 -2.75
C TRP A 135 13.45 -3.05 -2.97
N ASN A 136 12.95 -1.99 -3.58
CA ASN A 136 13.66 -0.72 -3.65
C ASN A 136 13.41 0.07 -2.37
N GLN A 137 14.26 1.07 -2.11
CA GLN A 137 14.07 1.94 -0.97
C GLN A 137 12.82 2.78 -1.16
N GLY A 138 11.99 2.86 -0.13
CA GLY A 138 10.79 3.68 -0.16
C GLY A 138 11.08 5.16 0.06
N LYS A 139 10.12 6.01 -0.30
CA LYS A 139 10.24 7.45 -0.13
C LYS A 139 8.90 8.07 0.21
N ILE A 140 8.94 9.25 0.82
CA ILE A 140 7.75 10.07 1.06
C ILE A 140 7.55 11.00 -0.14
N ILE A 141 6.34 11.07 -0.65
CA ILE A 141 5.95 12.02 -1.68
C ILE A 141 5.11 13.11 -1.03
N ARG A 142 5.51 14.34 -1.20
CA ARG A 142 4.83 15.50 -0.58
C ARG A 142 4.17 16.40 -1.64
#